data_69b7df12f5856a09f91b463efffee762
#
_entry.id   69b7df12f5856a09f91b463efffee762
#
_cell.length_a   1.000
_cell.length_b   1.000
_cell.length_c   1.000
_cell.angle_alpha   90.00
_cell.angle_beta   90.00
_cell.angle_gamma   90.00
#
_symmetry.space_group_name_H-M   'P 1'
#
loop_
_entity.id
_entity.type
_entity.pdbx_description
1 polymer ?
#
loop_
_entity_poly.entity_id
_entity_poly.type
_entity_poly.pdbx_seq_one_letter_code
_entity_poly.pdbx_strand_id
1 'polypeptide(L)'
;MLSIFSLQREEGTLTVQIKNRCSIVIKIILLAILIPCSLIPIFTIFVTASFGVLSFGVLFGAALFTAIFIYPFFKITVWQFYGQETFHIYKDKVTYEAYFKFLKTQFAEIKITHLEILFSDEEQKKDEKIGNIVFQNEEDKLKSALRIKESDYQLLFEKYNQFLYS
;
A
#
# COMPACT_ATOMS: atom_id res chain seq x y z
N MET A 1 0.43 -1.03 13.47
CA MET A 1 0.92 -1.96 12.46
C MET A 1 2.29 -1.46 12.08
N LEU A 2 3.34 -2.26 12.23
CA LEU A 2 4.72 -1.83 11.96
C LEU A 2 5.10 -2.33 10.57
N SER A 3 5.59 -1.45 9.72
CA SER A 3 6.17 -1.80 8.43
C SER A 3 7.65 -2.18 8.60
N ILE A 4 8.21 -2.87 7.62
CA ILE A 4 9.64 -3.11 7.51
C ILE A 4 10.20 -2.00 6.63
N PHE A 5 11.11 -1.21 7.19
CA PHE A 5 11.83 -0.16 6.48
C PHE A 5 13.18 -0.68 6.01
N SER A 6 13.57 -0.38 4.79
CA SER A 6 14.90 -0.63 4.26
C SER A 6 15.35 0.52 3.37
N LEU A 7 16.62 0.84 3.43
CA LEU A 7 17.24 1.95 2.71
C LEU A 7 18.46 1.44 1.97
N GLN A 8 18.51 1.69 0.65
CA GLN A 8 19.61 1.30 -0.22
C GLN A 8 20.12 2.53 -0.98
N ARG A 9 21.42 2.66 -1.09
CA ARG A 9 22.05 3.70 -1.90
C ARG A 9 22.74 3.03 -3.08
N GLU A 10 22.34 3.43 -4.27
CA GLU A 10 22.99 3.10 -5.53
C GLU A 10 23.57 4.38 -6.15
N GLU A 11 24.43 4.26 -7.17
CA GLU A 11 25.03 5.42 -7.82
C GLU A 11 23.96 6.41 -8.29
N GLY A 12 23.89 7.57 -7.62
CA GLY A 12 22.96 8.66 -7.97
C GLY A 12 21.51 8.50 -7.54
N THR A 13 21.17 7.46 -6.74
CA THR A 13 19.80 7.22 -6.29
C THR A 13 19.78 6.72 -4.85
N LEU A 14 18.89 7.28 -4.03
CA LEU A 14 18.58 6.77 -2.70
C LEU A 14 17.21 6.08 -2.73
N THR A 15 17.17 4.77 -2.55
CA THR A 15 15.94 3.97 -2.59
C THR A 15 15.47 3.64 -1.18
N VAL A 16 14.23 4.03 -0.87
CA VAL A 16 13.53 3.74 0.38
C VAL A 16 12.43 2.74 0.10
N GLN A 17 12.47 1.58 0.74
CA GLN A 17 11.42 0.56 0.64
C GLN A 17 10.72 0.40 1.98
N ILE A 18 9.39 0.43 1.93
CA ILE A 18 8.52 0.22 3.08
C ILE A 18 7.60 -0.96 2.76
N LYS A 19 7.76 -2.08 3.49
CA LYS A 19 6.94 -3.28 3.31
C LYS A 19 5.91 -3.39 4.42
N ASN A 20 4.68 -3.71 4.05
CA ASN A 20 3.62 -3.96 5.01
C ASN A 20 3.90 -5.23 5.83
N ARG A 21 3.88 -5.11 7.16
CA ARG A 21 4.01 -6.24 8.08
C ARG A 21 2.68 -6.49 8.77
N CYS A 22 1.77 -7.15 8.06
CA CYS A 22 0.49 -7.54 8.64
C CYS A 22 0.64 -8.70 9.63
N SER A 23 -0.04 -8.58 10.78
CA SER A 23 -0.13 -9.67 11.76
C SER A 23 -0.81 -10.91 11.13
N ILE A 24 -0.35 -12.11 11.52
CA ILE A 24 -0.94 -13.36 11.04
C ILE A 24 -2.43 -13.47 11.41
N VAL A 25 -2.82 -12.93 12.57
CA VAL A 25 -4.22 -12.89 13.02
C VAL A 25 -5.09 -12.08 12.04
N ILE A 26 -4.64 -10.90 11.62
CA ILE A 26 -5.35 -10.07 10.64
C ILE A 26 -5.44 -10.78 9.29
N LYS A 27 -4.37 -11.46 8.87
CA LYS A 27 -4.37 -12.26 7.64
C LYS A 27 -5.43 -13.37 7.67
N ILE A 28 -5.50 -14.10 8.78
CA ILE A 28 -6.50 -15.16 8.97
C ILE A 28 -7.92 -14.57 8.94
N ILE A 29 -8.17 -13.46 9.64
CA ILE A 29 -9.48 -12.80 9.65
C ILE A 29 -9.89 -12.35 8.23
N LEU A 30 -8.97 -11.72 7.50
CA LEU A 30 -9.25 -11.28 6.13
C LEU A 30 -9.59 -12.44 5.19
N LEU A 31 -8.87 -13.57 5.31
CA LEU A 31 -9.15 -14.77 4.52
C LEU A 31 -10.46 -15.43 4.94
N ALA A 32 -10.74 -15.49 6.25
CA ALA A 32 -11.98 -16.05 6.80
C ALA A 32 -13.22 -15.30 6.34
N ILE A 33 -13.10 -14.02 5.99
CA ILE A 33 -14.19 -13.21 5.42
C ILE A 33 -14.20 -13.35 3.88
N LEU A 34 -13.03 -13.22 3.23
CA LEU A 34 -12.92 -13.20 1.78
C LEU A 34 -13.39 -14.50 1.14
N ILE A 35 -13.00 -15.66 1.72
CA ILE A 35 -13.34 -16.96 1.15
C ILE A 35 -14.86 -17.20 1.11
N PRO A 36 -15.61 -17.10 2.22
CA PRO A 36 -17.06 -17.26 2.18
C PRO A 36 -17.75 -16.24 1.27
N CYS A 37 -17.36 -14.97 1.33
CA CYS A 37 -17.94 -13.94 0.45
C CYS A 37 -17.74 -14.25 -1.03
N SER A 38 -16.60 -14.82 -1.41
CA SER A 38 -16.32 -15.20 -2.80
C SER A 38 -17.13 -16.41 -3.26
N LEU A 39 -17.54 -17.28 -2.34
CA LEU A 39 -18.36 -18.45 -2.64
C LEU A 39 -19.84 -18.10 -2.89
N ILE A 40 -20.34 -16.98 -2.36
CA ILE A 40 -21.74 -16.57 -2.50
C ILE A 40 -22.18 -16.48 -3.98
N PRO A 41 -21.53 -15.69 -4.85
CA PRO A 41 -21.96 -15.58 -6.24
C PRO A 41 -21.83 -16.90 -7.00
N ILE A 42 -20.78 -17.68 -6.72
CA ILE A 42 -20.56 -18.99 -7.33
C ILE A 42 -21.68 -19.95 -6.95
N PHE A 43 -22.01 -20.03 -5.66
CA PHE A 43 -23.09 -20.86 -5.16
C PHE A 43 -24.45 -20.44 -5.71
N THR A 44 -24.71 -19.13 -5.78
CA THR A 44 -25.95 -18.59 -6.36
C THR A 44 -26.11 -19.02 -7.82
N ILE A 45 -25.06 -18.89 -8.63
CA ILE A 45 -25.09 -19.32 -10.04
C ILE A 45 -25.32 -20.84 -10.13
N PHE A 46 -24.60 -21.62 -9.33
CA PHE A 46 -24.71 -23.08 -9.32
C PHE A 46 -26.15 -23.55 -8.98
N VAL A 47 -26.71 -23.00 -7.89
CA VAL A 47 -28.07 -23.36 -7.44
C VAL A 47 -29.11 -22.98 -8.50
N THR A 48 -29.08 -21.76 -9.02
CA THR A 48 -30.07 -21.31 -10.02
C THR A 48 -29.93 -22.07 -11.33
N ALA A 49 -28.74 -22.46 -11.75
CA ALA A 49 -28.51 -23.33 -12.90
C ALA A 49 -29.12 -24.74 -12.67
N SER A 50 -28.88 -25.32 -11.48
CA SER A 50 -29.40 -26.65 -11.12
C SER A 50 -30.95 -26.73 -11.12
N PHE A 51 -31.61 -25.63 -10.78
CA PHE A 51 -33.09 -25.54 -10.82
C PHE A 51 -33.65 -25.05 -12.17
N GLY A 52 -32.79 -24.83 -13.18
CA GLY A 52 -33.22 -24.34 -14.49
C GLY A 52 -33.74 -22.91 -14.51
N VAL A 53 -33.47 -22.13 -13.43
CA VAL A 53 -33.93 -20.74 -13.30
C VAL A 53 -32.79 -19.71 -13.49
N LEU A 54 -31.68 -20.15 -14.09
CA LEU A 54 -30.56 -19.27 -14.41
C LEU A 54 -31.00 -18.20 -15.41
N SER A 55 -30.99 -16.95 -15.02
CA SER A 55 -31.37 -15.82 -15.86
C SER A 55 -30.22 -14.83 -16.00
N PHE A 56 -30.33 -13.98 -17.01
CA PHE A 56 -29.38 -12.86 -17.17
C PHE A 56 -29.29 -11.98 -15.92
N GLY A 57 -30.43 -11.75 -15.23
CA GLY A 57 -30.47 -10.98 -13.99
C GLY A 57 -29.64 -11.61 -12.87
N VAL A 58 -29.64 -12.94 -12.74
CA VAL A 58 -28.79 -13.65 -11.75
C VAL A 58 -27.30 -13.48 -12.07
N LEU A 59 -26.93 -13.65 -13.34
CA LEU A 59 -25.53 -13.47 -13.77
C LEU A 59 -25.08 -12.02 -13.57
N PHE A 60 -25.90 -11.06 -13.96
CA PHE A 60 -25.61 -9.65 -13.78
C PHE A 60 -25.52 -9.27 -12.30
N GLY A 61 -26.43 -9.75 -11.46
CA GLY A 61 -26.40 -9.54 -10.01
C GLY A 61 -25.16 -10.13 -9.36
N ALA A 62 -24.75 -11.35 -9.74
CA ALA A 62 -23.52 -11.98 -9.25
C ALA A 62 -22.26 -11.20 -9.67
N ALA A 63 -22.21 -10.73 -10.93
CA ALA A 63 -21.12 -9.91 -11.43
C ALA A 63 -21.03 -8.56 -10.70
N LEU A 64 -22.16 -7.90 -10.50
CA LEU A 64 -22.26 -6.63 -9.77
C LEU A 64 -21.84 -6.78 -8.31
N PHE A 65 -22.30 -7.84 -7.64
CA PHE A 65 -21.88 -8.15 -6.26
C PHE A 65 -20.35 -8.37 -6.18
N THR A 66 -19.80 -9.13 -7.13
CA THR A 66 -18.35 -9.36 -7.20
C THR A 66 -17.58 -8.06 -7.39
N ALA A 67 -18.00 -7.19 -8.30
CA ALA A 67 -17.35 -5.93 -8.60
C ALA A 67 -17.40 -4.94 -7.43
N ILE A 68 -18.53 -4.84 -6.74
CA ILE A 68 -18.74 -3.85 -5.67
C ILE A 68 -18.17 -4.31 -4.32
N PHE A 69 -18.33 -5.59 -3.98
CA PHE A 69 -17.98 -6.09 -2.65
C PHE A 69 -16.71 -6.92 -2.64
N ILE A 70 -16.56 -7.90 -3.52
CA ILE A 70 -15.46 -8.85 -3.47
C ILE A 70 -14.16 -8.19 -3.97
N TYR A 71 -14.20 -7.49 -5.11
CA TYR A 71 -13.01 -6.90 -5.71
C TYR A 71 -12.31 -5.87 -4.82
N PRO A 72 -12.99 -4.87 -4.22
CA PRO A 72 -12.35 -3.92 -3.30
C PRO A 72 -11.78 -4.62 -2.07
N PHE A 73 -12.52 -5.58 -1.50
CA PHE A 73 -12.07 -6.32 -0.33
C PHE A 73 -10.86 -7.22 -0.66
N PHE A 74 -10.85 -7.86 -1.82
CA PHE A 74 -9.69 -8.61 -2.34
C PHE A 74 -8.48 -7.69 -2.49
N LYS A 75 -8.63 -6.50 -3.07
CA LYS A 75 -7.56 -5.52 -3.22
C LYS A 75 -6.96 -5.11 -1.87
N ILE A 76 -7.80 -4.84 -0.85
CA ILE A 76 -7.37 -4.54 0.51
C ILE A 76 -6.61 -5.74 1.11
N THR A 77 -7.14 -6.95 0.93
CA THR A 77 -6.53 -8.18 1.44
C THR A 77 -5.13 -8.38 0.84
N VAL A 78 -5.01 -8.28 -0.48
CA VAL A 78 -3.72 -8.41 -1.16
C VAL A 78 -2.73 -7.34 -0.71
N TRP A 79 -3.19 -6.08 -0.50
CA TRP A 79 -2.37 -5.01 0.05
C TRP A 79 -1.84 -5.35 1.45
N GLN A 80 -2.68 -5.90 2.32
CA GLN A 80 -2.28 -6.30 3.65
C GLN A 80 -1.24 -7.43 3.66
N PHE A 81 -1.26 -8.31 2.65
CA PHE A 81 -0.33 -9.44 2.54
C PHE A 81 0.99 -9.07 1.89
N TYR A 82 0.94 -8.27 0.82
CA TYR A 82 2.04 -8.07 -0.11
C TYR A 82 2.33 -6.60 -0.43
N GLY A 83 1.63 -5.67 0.21
CA GLY A 83 1.80 -4.24 -0.06
C GLY A 83 3.22 -3.78 0.24
N GLN A 84 3.81 -3.12 -0.74
CA GLN A 84 5.13 -2.51 -0.64
C GLN A 84 5.10 -1.15 -1.31
N GLU A 85 5.73 -0.19 -0.68
CA GLU A 85 5.98 1.14 -1.23
C GLU A 85 7.47 1.33 -1.44
N THR A 86 7.83 1.96 -2.54
CA THR A 86 9.20 2.31 -2.86
C THR A 86 9.27 3.76 -3.28
N PHE A 87 10.15 4.51 -2.65
CA PHE A 87 10.52 5.86 -3.06
C PHE A 87 11.92 5.81 -3.64
N HIS A 88 12.09 6.28 -4.86
CA HIS A 88 13.38 6.51 -5.47
C HIS A 88 13.66 8.00 -5.46
N ILE A 89 14.67 8.40 -4.71
CA ILE A 89 15.10 9.78 -4.53
C ILE A 89 16.31 10.01 -5.43
N TYR A 90 16.12 10.81 -6.47
CA TYR A 90 17.17 11.27 -7.38
C TYR A 90 17.61 12.67 -6.96
N LYS A 91 18.60 13.25 -7.66
CA LYS A 91 19.04 14.63 -7.38
C LYS A 91 18.04 15.70 -7.81
N ASP A 92 17.15 15.39 -8.76
CA ASP A 92 16.20 16.31 -9.37
C ASP A 92 14.72 15.98 -9.07
N LYS A 93 14.44 14.76 -8.62
CA LYS A 93 13.07 14.28 -8.40
C LYS A 93 12.96 13.15 -7.38
N VAL A 94 11.77 12.97 -6.83
CA VAL A 94 11.39 11.77 -6.07
C VAL A 94 10.29 11.06 -6.83
N THR A 95 10.44 9.77 -7.07
CA THR A 95 9.38 8.92 -7.61
C THR A 95 8.85 7.98 -6.55
N TYR A 96 7.56 7.81 -6.54
CA TYR A 96 6.84 6.91 -5.64
C TYR A 96 6.18 5.80 -6.43
N GLU A 97 6.35 4.60 -5.96
CA GLU A 97 5.75 3.41 -6.54
C GLU A 97 5.14 2.51 -5.46
N ALA A 98 3.90 2.12 -5.65
CA ALA A 98 3.24 1.13 -4.80
C ALA A 98 3.05 -0.18 -5.57
N TYR A 99 3.40 -1.28 -4.93
CA TYR A 99 3.37 -2.62 -5.52
C TYR A 99 2.52 -3.58 -4.71
N PHE A 100 1.77 -4.43 -5.43
CA PHE A 100 1.28 -5.70 -4.92
C PHE A 100 2.12 -6.83 -5.54
N LYS A 101 3.18 -7.25 -4.87
CA LYS A 101 4.07 -8.32 -5.35
C LYS A 101 4.64 -8.04 -6.75
N PHE A 102 3.89 -8.31 -7.82
CA PHE A 102 4.31 -8.12 -9.22
C PHE A 102 3.53 -7.02 -9.95
N LEU A 103 2.48 -6.47 -9.34
CA LEU A 103 1.62 -5.46 -9.96
C LEU A 103 1.95 -4.09 -9.40
N LYS A 104 2.43 -3.20 -10.25
CA LYS A 104 2.54 -1.77 -9.96
C LYS A 104 1.16 -1.17 -9.98
N THR A 105 0.74 -0.58 -8.86
CA THR A 105 -0.62 -0.08 -8.69
C THR A 105 -0.72 1.42 -8.69
N GLN A 106 0.36 2.09 -8.28
CA GLN A 106 0.40 3.54 -8.22
C GLN A 106 1.80 4.03 -8.57
N PHE A 107 1.84 5.10 -9.33
CA PHE A 107 3.06 5.84 -9.63
C PHE A 107 2.78 7.33 -9.43
N ALA A 108 3.70 8.02 -8.78
CA ALA A 108 3.68 9.46 -8.67
C ALA A 108 5.10 9.99 -8.67
N GLU A 109 5.27 11.21 -9.13
CA GLU A 109 6.57 11.89 -9.23
C GLU A 109 6.45 13.31 -8.70
N ILE A 110 7.43 13.77 -7.94
CA ILE A 110 7.56 15.14 -7.46
C ILE A 110 8.95 15.67 -7.77
N LYS A 111 9.07 16.88 -8.24
CA LYS A 111 10.36 17.53 -8.51
C LYS A 111 10.97 18.05 -7.22
N ILE A 112 12.30 17.92 -7.09
CA ILE A 112 13.07 18.46 -5.96
C ILE A 112 13.34 19.97 -6.20
N THR A 113 12.31 20.79 -6.08
CA THR A 113 12.47 22.24 -5.96
C THR A 113 12.02 22.58 -4.55
N HIS A 114 12.94 22.89 -3.63
CA HIS A 114 12.65 23.10 -2.21
C HIS A 114 11.91 21.93 -1.55
N LEU A 115 12.43 20.69 -1.76
CA LEU A 115 11.83 19.48 -1.22
C LEU A 115 12.06 19.39 0.30
N GLU A 116 10.96 19.30 1.03
CA GLU A 116 10.97 18.99 2.46
C GLU A 116 10.55 17.54 2.68
N ILE A 117 11.26 16.86 3.58
CA ILE A 117 10.86 15.54 4.08
C ILE A 117 10.27 15.73 5.47
N LEU A 118 9.01 15.38 5.64
CA LEU A 118 8.28 15.55 6.88
C LEU A 118 7.84 14.21 7.44
N PHE A 119 7.76 14.13 8.76
CA PHE A 119 7.13 13.04 9.49
C PHE A 119 5.77 13.51 9.97
N SER A 120 4.70 12.90 9.50
CA SER A 120 3.34 13.37 9.75
C SER A 120 2.42 12.26 10.28
N ASP A 121 1.30 12.67 10.90
CA ASP A 121 0.29 11.80 11.51
C ASP A 121 0.89 10.88 12.59
N GLU A 122 1.63 11.49 13.50
CA GLU A 122 2.24 10.80 14.61
C GLU A 122 1.19 10.17 15.51
N GLU A 123 1.30 8.87 15.71
CA GLU A 123 0.55 8.11 16.70
C GLU A 123 1.55 7.56 17.72
N GLN A 124 1.39 7.91 18.96
CA GLN A 124 2.22 7.35 20.03
C GLN A 124 1.71 5.95 20.37
N LYS A 125 2.50 4.94 20.05
CA LYS A 125 2.19 3.53 20.36
C LYS A 125 3.24 2.97 21.31
N LYS A 126 2.86 2.78 22.58
CA LYS A 126 3.77 2.47 23.69
C LYS A 126 4.79 3.62 23.83
N ASP A 127 6.08 3.36 23.66
CA ASP A 127 7.16 4.35 23.79
C ASP A 127 7.73 4.79 22.40
N GLU A 128 7.10 4.38 21.30
CA GLU A 128 7.54 4.71 19.96
C GLU A 128 6.52 5.57 19.21
N LYS A 129 6.98 6.62 18.55
CA LYS A 129 6.20 7.39 17.61
C LYS A 129 6.20 6.72 16.25
N ILE A 130 5.03 6.62 15.66
CA ILE A 130 4.81 6.01 14.34
C ILE A 130 4.07 7.02 13.47
N GLY A 131 4.54 7.23 12.26
CA GLY A 131 3.96 8.19 11.34
C GLY A 131 4.22 7.84 9.88
N ASN A 132 3.80 8.72 9.00
CA ASN A 132 3.98 8.61 7.56
C ASN A 132 5.12 9.50 7.09
N ILE A 133 5.86 9.05 6.07
CA ILE A 133 6.81 9.90 5.36
C ILE A 133 6.03 10.77 4.38
N VAL A 134 6.36 12.05 4.35
CA VAL A 134 5.83 13.01 3.42
C VAL A 134 6.97 13.71 2.72
N PHE A 135 6.99 13.63 1.41
CA PHE A 135 7.82 14.47 0.54
C PHE A 135 6.94 15.58 0.01
N GLN A 136 7.30 16.82 0.27
CA GLN A 136 6.51 17.98 -0.10
C GLN A 136 7.39 19.05 -0.72
N ASN A 137 6.89 19.68 -1.79
CA ASN A 137 7.40 20.95 -2.31
C ASN A 137 6.26 21.98 -2.27
N GLU A 138 6.45 23.16 -2.90
CA GLU A 138 5.45 24.23 -2.93
C GLU A 138 4.17 23.85 -3.68
N GLU A 139 4.24 22.92 -4.66
CA GLU A 139 3.14 22.58 -5.57
C GLU A 139 2.54 21.21 -5.27
N ASP A 140 3.37 20.24 -4.86
CA ASP A 140 3.01 18.83 -4.77
C ASP A 140 3.37 18.20 -3.42
N LYS A 141 2.64 17.11 -3.10
CA LYS A 141 2.85 16.34 -1.88
C LYS A 141 2.72 14.84 -2.16
N LEU A 142 3.78 14.09 -1.83
CA LEU A 142 3.78 12.62 -1.82
C LEU A 142 3.78 12.12 -0.38
N LYS A 143 2.76 11.36 0.00
CA LYS A 143 2.64 10.77 1.34
C LYS A 143 2.66 9.24 1.25
N SER A 144 3.45 8.59 2.10
CA SER A 144 3.41 7.14 2.24
C SER A 144 2.05 6.69 2.80
N ALA A 145 1.49 5.58 2.29
CA ALA A 145 0.33 4.95 2.90
C ALA A 145 0.73 4.06 4.09
N LEU A 146 1.95 3.51 4.04
CA LEU A 146 2.51 2.71 5.13
C LEU A 146 3.19 3.62 6.17
N ARG A 147 3.05 3.23 7.44
CA ARG A 147 3.64 3.95 8.57
C ARG A 147 4.98 3.36 8.96
N ILE A 148 5.92 4.22 9.31
CA ILE A 148 7.25 3.86 9.81
C ILE A 148 7.46 4.36 11.24
N LYS A 149 8.52 3.91 11.90
CA LYS A 149 8.95 4.42 13.19
C LYS A 149 9.69 5.75 13.01
N GLU A 150 9.66 6.61 14.03
CA GLU A 150 10.42 7.85 14.06
C GLU A 150 11.93 7.59 13.89
N SER A 151 12.47 6.51 14.47
CA SER A 151 13.88 6.11 14.29
C SER A 151 14.24 5.82 12.83
N ASP A 152 13.33 5.18 12.07
CA ASP A 152 13.52 4.89 10.65
C ASP A 152 13.46 6.18 9.81
N TYR A 153 12.58 7.12 10.20
CA TYR A 153 12.52 8.44 9.59
C TYR A 153 13.79 9.25 9.84
N GLN A 154 14.33 9.25 11.07
CA GLN A 154 15.58 9.95 11.39
C GLN A 154 16.76 9.40 10.57
N LEU A 155 16.84 8.06 10.43
CA LEU A 155 17.84 7.42 9.56
C LEU A 155 17.68 7.84 8.10
N LEU A 156 16.45 7.90 7.58
CA LEU A 156 16.19 8.40 6.23
C LEU A 156 16.66 9.83 6.07
N PHE A 157 16.29 10.71 7.01
CA PHE A 157 16.62 12.13 6.96
C PHE A 157 18.15 12.37 6.99
N GLU A 158 18.87 11.63 7.83
CA GLU A 158 20.34 11.67 7.86
C GLU A 158 20.96 11.24 6.53
N LYS A 159 20.50 10.11 5.97
CA LYS A 159 21.01 9.58 4.70
C LYS A 159 20.64 10.45 3.51
N TYR A 160 19.48 11.07 3.52
CA TYR A 160 19.07 12.03 2.51
C TYR A 160 19.98 13.26 2.50
N ASN A 161 20.27 13.83 3.68
CA ASN A 161 21.21 14.94 3.79
C ASN A 161 22.62 14.55 3.29
N GLN A 162 23.14 13.38 3.67
CA GLN A 162 24.40 12.87 3.15
C GLN A 162 24.39 12.67 1.62
N PHE A 163 23.25 12.31 1.05
CA PHE A 163 23.08 12.13 -0.39
C PHE A 163 23.06 13.46 -1.15
N LEU A 164 22.42 14.51 -0.60
CA LEU A 164 22.38 15.84 -1.23
C LEU A 164 23.77 16.52 -1.29
N TYR A 165 24.63 16.28 -0.30
CA TYR A 165 25.95 16.92 -0.20
C TYR A 165 27.08 16.06 -0.77
N SER A 166 26.78 14.92 -1.37
CA SER A 166 27.75 14.04 -2.06
C SER A 166 27.67 14.18 -3.58
#